data_0b962a739f25b3e786a2306e35c5895c
#
_entry.id   0b962a739f25b3e786a2306e35c5895c
#
_cell.length_a   1.000
_cell.length_b   1.000
_cell.length_c   1.000
_cell.angle_alpha   90.00
_cell.angle_beta   90.00
_cell.angle_gamma   90.00
#
_symmetry.space_group_name_H-M   'P 1'
#
loop_
_entity.id
_entity.type
_entity.pdbx_description
1 polymer ?
#
loop_
_entity_poly.entity_id
_entity_poly.type
_entity_poly.pdbx_seq_one_letter_code
_entity_poly.pdbx_strand_id
1 'polypeptide(L)'
;VYQGPLSGPALRLHYGFDGWQEPLHEVKLTPVAPGLALSDPLELEGHLTLDCVVTDGQRWDNNREADYRLWIDFTPLDAHLHVSGRGTGDLGLSSLQTALASAGMGGGIVSWVNNAALDRLEWAQSQLFPLVWVRPGDTTVAEVRERLAAGYRGLKLHPTVDDYRADDPALDPYLEVAATVGCPVACHSAPGEADPDHIRRLAERFPHVPVILYHTYLGPAEGRRRAAQHVREQANLYLETSWCGWREVVQLVAETGGERVLFGSDASVDGPHHYCRRPPNVEGRETYNGGLVALVQALGPQTARQVLGDNARRLFALNGAPR
;
A
#
# COMPACT_ATOMS: atom_id res chain seq x y z
N VAL A 1 12.19 1.01 24.45
CA VAL A 1 12.49 -0.28 25.08
C VAL A 1 13.29 -1.14 24.11
N TYR A 2 14.45 -1.62 24.50
CA TYR A 2 15.25 -2.58 23.75
C TYR A 2 15.10 -3.98 24.37
N GLN A 3 14.76 -4.96 23.54
CA GLN A 3 14.78 -6.37 23.87
C GLN A 3 15.59 -7.10 22.80
N GLY A 4 16.81 -7.52 23.15
CA GLY A 4 17.72 -8.08 22.15
C GLY A 4 18.93 -8.79 22.76
N PRO A 5 19.87 -9.25 21.89
CA PRO A 5 20.99 -10.09 22.27
C PRO A 5 22.11 -9.35 22.98
N LEU A 6 22.15 -8.01 22.92
CA LEU A 6 23.21 -7.24 23.57
C LEU A 6 22.85 -6.94 25.03
N SER A 7 23.86 -6.89 25.87
CA SER A 7 23.71 -6.59 27.30
C SER A 7 24.97 -5.90 27.84
N GLY A 8 24.85 -5.20 28.97
CA GLY A 8 25.97 -4.59 29.63
C GLY A 8 25.78 -3.09 29.92
N PRO A 9 26.72 -2.46 30.65
CA PRO A 9 26.60 -1.07 31.09
C PRO A 9 26.88 -0.06 29.97
N ALA A 10 27.43 -0.50 28.82
CA ALA A 10 27.79 0.34 27.70
C ALA A 10 26.73 0.36 26.60
N LEU A 11 25.54 -0.21 26.85
CA LEU A 11 24.45 -0.19 25.85
C LEU A 11 24.04 1.21 25.49
N ARG A 12 23.97 1.46 24.19
CA ARG A 12 23.50 2.71 23.58
C ARG A 12 22.57 2.44 22.42
N LEU A 13 21.58 3.31 22.28
CA LEU A 13 20.73 3.41 21.09
C LEU A 13 21.28 4.55 20.24
N HIS A 14 21.68 4.23 19.01
CA HIS A 14 21.88 5.22 17.97
C HIS A 14 20.63 5.30 17.13
N TYR A 15 20.14 6.50 16.89
CA TYR A 15 18.90 6.69 16.14
C TYR A 15 18.90 7.97 15.30
N GLY A 16 18.09 7.94 14.29
CA GLY A 16 17.71 9.07 13.45
C GLY A 16 16.24 8.98 13.09
N PHE A 17 15.75 9.95 12.37
CA PHE A 17 14.36 10.02 11.96
C PHE A 17 14.22 9.98 10.44
N ASP A 18 13.06 9.57 9.96
CA ASP A 18 12.64 9.68 8.57
C ASP A 18 13.67 9.11 7.57
N GLY A 19 14.21 7.93 7.89
CA GLY A 19 15.23 7.27 7.07
C GLY A 19 16.66 7.74 7.36
N TRP A 20 17.03 7.89 8.63
CA TRP A 20 18.37 8.33 9.05
C TRP A 20 18.75 9.74 8.59
N GLN A 21 17.78 10.69 8.56
CA GLN A 21 18.10 12.08 8.30
C GLN A 21 18.84 12.70 9.48
N GLU A 22 19.78 13.61 9.18
CA GLU A 22 20.49 14.39 10.19
C GLU A 22 19.55 15.39 10.91
N PRO A 23 19.76 15.65 12.23
CA PRO A 23 20.87 15.15 13.04
C PRO A 23 20.65 13.73 13.53
N LEU A 24 21.74 12.96 13.65
CA LEU A 24 21.74 11.65 14.30
C LEU A 24 21.91 11.81 15.82
N HIS A 25 21.32 10.90 16.55
CA HIS A 25 21.26 10.94 18.00
C HIS A 25 21.84 9.67 18.65
N GLU A 26 22.28 9.80 19.89
CA GLU A 26 22.68 8.70 20.72
C GLU A 26 22.11 8.86 22.13
N VAL A 27 21.56 7.79 22.70
CA VAL A 27 21.09 7.75 24.07
C VAL A 27 21.54 6.49 24.77
N LYS A 28 21.89 6.62 26.04
CA LYS A 28 22.25 5.47 26.88
C LYS A 28 21.01 4.61 27.15
N LEU A 29 21.22 3.29 27.09
CA LEU A 29 20.22 2.32 27.52
C LEU A 29 20.57 1.79 28.90
N THR A 30 19.62 1.81 29.82
CA THR A 30 19.76 1.29 31.17
C THR A 30 19.22 -0.14 31.21
N PRO A 31 20.07 -1.15 31.47
CA PRO A 31 19.61 -2.52 31.63
C PRO A 31 18.65 -2.65 32.84
N VAL A 32 17.51 -3.31 32.63
CA VAL A 32 16.50 -3.56 33.68
C VAL A 32 16.28 -5.04 33.93
N ALA A 33 16.64 -5.90 32.98
CA ALA A 33 16.64 -7.35 33.08
C ALA A 33 17.59 -7.95 32.03
N PRO A 34 17.94 -9.24 32.10
CA PRO A 34 18.70 -9.89 31.03
C PRO A 34 18.03 -9.72 29.67
N GLY A 35 18.75 -9.13 28.71
CA GLY A 35 18.25 -8.85 27.38
C GLY A 35 17.19 -7.73 27.27
N LEU A 36 16.94 -6.98 28.34
CA LEU A 36 15.99 -5.89 28.40
C LEU A 36 16.62 -4.60 28.90
N ALA A 37 16.54 -3.53 28.15
CA ALA A 37 17.02 -2.20 28.52
C ALA A 37 16.06 -1.08 28.10
N LEU A 38 16.12 0.02 28.83
CA LEU A 38 15.26 1.20 28.61
C LEU A 38 16.12 2.43 28.32
N SER A 39 15.65 3.29 27.44
CA SER A 39 16.12 4.67 27.32
C SER A 39 15.25 5.61 28.15
N ASP A 40 15.71 6.82 28.37
CA ASP A 40 14.81 7.93 28.66
C ASP A 40 13.82 8.13 27.51
N PRO A 41 12.69 8.80 27.75
CA PRO A 41 11.75 9.13 26.68
C PRO A 41 12.43 9.91 25.56
N LEU A 42 12.07 9.58 24.31
CA LEU A 42 12.54 10.27 23.11
C LEU A 42 11.46 11.24 22.64
N GLU A 43 11.87 12.41 22.16
CA GLU A 43 10.96 13.32 21.47
C GLU A 43 10.77 12.86 20.03
N LEU A 44 9.52 12.56 19.66
CA LEU A 44 9.18 11.95 18.37
C LEU A 44 8.30 12.88 17.51
N GLU A 45 7.91 14.05 18.03
CA GLU A 45 6.98 14.97 17.38
C GLU A 45 7.52 15.47 16.04
N GLY A 46 6.67 15.46 15.03
CA GLY A 46 7.00 15.93 13.67
C GLY A 46 7.66 14.91 12.77
N HIS A 47 7.98 13.71 13.28
CA HIS A 47 8.61 12.64 12.51
C HIS A 47 7.64 11.52 12.18
N LEU A 48 7.89 10.83 11.06
CA LEU A 48 7.10 9.69 10.61
C LEU A 48 7.72 8.35 11.00
N THR A 49 9.05 8.26 11.00
CA THR A 49 9.77 7.04 11.41
C THR A 49 10.90 7.35 12.39
N LEU A 50 11.12 6.41 13.32
CA LEU A 50 12.33 6.28 14.12
C LEU A 50 13.14 5.12 13.56
N ASP A 51 14.35 5.40 13.07
CA ASP A 51 15.30 4.42 12.57
C ASP A 51 16.41 4.25 13.61
N CYS A 52 16.74 3.01 14.01
CA CYS A 52 17.70 2.83 15.09
C CYS A 52 18.47 1.51 15.02
N VAL A 53 19.62 1.52 15.70
CA VAL A 53 20.48 0.36 15.98
C VAL A 53 20.98 0.43 17.40
N VAL A 54 21.35 -0.71 17.98
CA VAL A 54 21.87 -0.77 19.36
C VAL A 54 23.30 -1.27 19.36
N THR A 55 24.15 -0.72 20.24
CA THR A 55 25.52 -1.18 20.44
C THR A 55 25.85 -1.36 21.92
N ASP A 56 26.76 -2.29 22.21
CA ASP A 56 27.42 -2.44 23.51
C ASP A 56 28.84 -1.82 23.56
N GLY A 57 29.19 -1.08 22.48
CA GLY A 57 30.51 -0.49 22.27
C GLY A 57 31.50 -1.40 21.52
N GLN A 58 31.17 -2.67 21.30
CA GLN A 58 31.96 -3.63 20.52
C GLN A 58 31.16 -4.27 19.39
N ARG A 59 29.90 -4.53 19.61
CA ARG A 59 28.98 -5.17 18.66
C ARG A 59 27.79 -4.28 18.37
N TRP A 60 27.21 -4.49 17.22
CA TRP A 60 25.98 -3.83 16.79
C TRP A 60 24.86 -4.85 16.67
N ASP A 61 23.69 -4.48 17.17
CA ASP A 61 22.44 -5.12 16.85
C ASP A 61 21.67 -4.20 15.90
N ASN A 62 21.72 -4.53 14.63
CA ASN A 62 21.18 -3.78 13.52
C ASN A 62 20.16 -4.61 12.72
N ASN A 63 19.44 -5.51 13.39
CA ASN A 63 18.42 -6.33 12.75
C ASN A 63 18.93 -7.06 11.48
N ARG A 64 20.12 -7.66 11.55
CA ARG A 64 20.79 -8.36 10.43
C ARG A 64 21.01 -7.45 9.19
N GLU A 65 21.53 -6.26 9.42
CA GLU A 65 21.84 -5.25 8.40
C GLU A 65 20.59 -4.55 7.79
N ALA A 66 19.41 -4.73 8.37
CA ALA A 66 18.18 -4.09 7.92
C ALA A 66 17.75 -2.89 8.78
N ASP A 67 18.49 -2.66 9.90
CA ASP A 67 18.15 -1.71 10.95
C ASP A 67 16.76 -1.94 11.57
N TYR A 68 16.48 -1.27 12.69
CA TYR A 68 15.13 -1.25 13.24
C TYR A 68 14.42 0.01 12.80
N ARG A 69 13.19 -0.12 12.29
CA ARG A 69 12.32 0.99 11.96
C ARG A 69 11.01 0.89 12.72
N LEU A 70 10.63 1.98 13.36
CA LEU A 70 9.36 2.12 14.05
C LEU A 70 8.59 3.28 13.41
N TRP A 71 7.35 3.04 13.01
CA TRP A 71 6.43 4.08 12.57
C TRP A 71 5.90 4.84 13.78
N ILE A 72 5.89 6.17 13.72
CA ILE A 72 5.48 7.07 14.80
C ILE A 72 4.04 7.51 14.54
N ASP A 73 3.12 7.09 15.41
CA ASP A 73 1.68 7.40 15.32
C ASP A 73 1.07 7.19 13.92
N PHE A 74 1.64 6.24 13.20
CA PHE A 74 1.26 5.91 11.84
C PHE A 74 1.59 4.45 11.54
N THR A 75 0.81 3.83 10.68
CA THR A 75 1.13 2.55 10.05
C THR A 75 0.80 2.63 8.57
N PRO A 76 1.73 2.32 7.66
CA PRO A 76 1.46 2.33 6.24
C PRO A 76 0.39 1.29 5.87
N LEU A 77 -0.35 1.55 4.80
CA LEU A 77 -1.40 0.69 4.28
C LEU A 77 -1.16 0.43 2.80
N ASP A 78 -1.22 -0.82 2.41
CA ASP A 78 -1.06 -1.24 1.02
C ASP A 78 -2.41 -1.19 0.29
N ALA A 79 -2.52 -0.37 -0.74
CA ALA A 79 -3.77 -0.20 -1.49
C ALA A 79 -3.98 -1.26 -2.59
N HIS A 80 -3.05 -2.21 -2.77
CA HIS A 80 -3.17 -3.22 -3.82
C HIS A 80 -2.56 -4.55 -3.41
N LEU A 81 -3.41 -5.46 -2.97
CA LEU A 81 -3.03 -6.80 -2.56
C LEU A 81 -3.92 -7.86 -3.24
N HIS A 82 -3.36 -9.03 -3.38
CA HIS A 82 -4.08 -10.22 -3.79
C HIS A 82 -3.96 -11.32 -2.73
N VAL A 83 -5.02 -12.07 -2.52
CA VAL A 83 -5.01 -13.27 -1.70
C VAL A 83 -5.65 -14.39 -2.52
N SER A 84 -4.97 -15.50 -2.66
CA SER A 84 -5.53 -16.65 -3.34
C SER A 84 -5.41 -17.92 -2.53
N GLY A 85 -6.28 -18.86 -2.82
CA GLY A 85 -6.17 -20.23 -2.35
C GLY A 85 -5.56 -21.18 -3.38
N ARG A 86 -5.02 -20.65 -4.49
CA ARG A 86 -4.49 -21.45 -5.60
C ARG A 86 -3.27 -20.81 -6.22
N GLY A 87 -2.23 -21.58 -6.38
CA GLY A 87 -1.13 -21.26 -7.26
C GLY A 87 0.23 -21.13 -6.59
N THR A 88 1.24 -21.27 -7.39
CA THR A 88 2.64 -21.06 -7.03
C THR A 88 2.89 -19.57 -6.89
N GLY A 89 3.11 -19.12 -5.68
CA GLY A 89 3.43 -17.72 -5.39
C GLY A 89 2.34 -16.95 -4.66
N ASP A 90 1.09 -17.37 -4.75
CA ASP A 90 0.00 -16.69 -4.04
C ASP A 90 0.01 -17.01 -2.54
N LEU A 91 -0.14 -15.96 -1.74
CA LEU A 91 -0.22 -16.10 -0.30
C LEU A 91 -1.67 -16.36 0.13
N GLY A 92 -1.87 -17.37 0.96
CA GLY A 92 -3.09 -17.47 1.75
C GLY A 92 -3.17 -16.31 2.75
N LEU A 93 -4.36 -16.05 3.28
CA LEU A 93 -4.64 -14.92 4.19
C LEU A 93 -3.61 -14.80 5.33
N SER A 94 -3.34 -15.88 6.04
CA SER A 94 -2.40 -15.90 7.17
C SER A 94 -0.96 -15.57 6.75
N SER A 95 -0.52 -16.05 5.59
CA SER A 95 0.83 -15.77 5.08
C SER A 95 0.94 -14.31 4.62
N LEU A 96 -0.10 -13.76 4.01
CA LEU A 96 -0.16 -12.35 3.64
C LEU A 96 -0.12 -11.45 4.88
N GLN A 97 -0.89 -11.77 5.91
CA GLN A 97 -0.86 -11.04 7.19
C GLN A 97 0.53 -11.06 7.84
N THR A 98 1.19 -12.22 7.83
CA THR A 98 2.56 -12.37 8.36
C THR A 98 3.56 -11.52 7.56
N ALA A 99 3.44 -11.50 6.22
CA ALA A 99 4.30 -10.69 5.36
C ALA A 99 4.10 -9.19 5.61
N LEU A 100 2.86 -8.74 5.71
CA LEU A 100 2.51 -7.35 6.04
C LEU A 100 3.07 -6.93 7.40
N ALA A 101 2.84 -7.73 8.43
CA ALA A 101 3.35 -7.45 9.77
C ALA A 101 4.88 -7.39 9.80
N SER A 102 5.57 -8.28 9.08
CA SER A 102 7.04 -8.29 8.96
C SER A 102 7.58 -7.05 8.25
N ALA A 103 6.79 -6.42 7.38
CA ALA A 103 7.12 -5.18 6.69
C ALA A 103 6.69 -3.93 7.47
N GLY A 104 6.09 -4.07 8.65
CA GLY A 104 5.55 -2.95 9.43
C GLY A 104 4.30 -2.32 8.81
N MET A 105 3.61 -3.05 7.91
CA MET A 105 2.37 -2.60 7.27
C MET A 105 1.18 -2.84 8.20
N GLY A 106 0.29 -1.85 8.32
CA GLY A 106 -0.91 -1.92 9.17
C GLY A 106 -2.10 -2.65 8.54
N GLY A 107 -1.96 -3.12 7.30
CA GLY A 107 -3.03 -3.80 6.56
C GLY A 107 -3.06 -3.42 5.09
N GLY A 108 -4.16 -3.73 4.40
CA GLY A 108 -4.28 -3.37 2.99
C GLY A 108 -5.61 -3.70 2.31
N ILE A 109 -5.72 -3.25 1.07
CA ILE A 109 -6.87 -3.46 0.19
C ILE A 109 -6.63 -4.71 -0.64
N VAL A 110 -7.54 -5.65 -0.57
CA VAL A 110 -7.40 -6.99 -1.17
C VAL A 110 -8.44 -7.24 -2.24
N SER A 111 -8.04 -7.85 -3.32
CA SER A 111 -8.95 -8.34 -4.35
C SER A 111 -8.58 -9.75 -4.82
N TRP A 112 -9.55 -10.47 -5.37
CA TRP A 112 -9.34 -11.75 -6.01
C TRP A 112 -10.41 -12.01 -7.07
N VAL A 113 -10.02 -12.69 -8.15
CA VAL A 113 -10.91 -13.00 -9.28
C VAL A 113 -12.15 -13.84 -8.89
N ASN A 114 -12.12 -14.50 -7.74
CA ASN A 114 -13.21 -15.33 -7.23
C ASN A 114 -13.75 -14.70 -5.94
N ASN A 115 -14.79 -13.88 -6.05
CA ASN A 115 -15.47 -13.27 -4.91
C ASN A 115 -15.95 -14.30 -3.88
N ALA A 116 -16.48 -15.45 -4.31
CA ALA A 116 -16.95 -16.49 -3.39
C ALA A 116 -15.82 -17.14 -2.58
N ALA A 117 -14.58 -17.05 -3.03
CA ALA A 117 -13.42 -17.45 -2.23
C ALA A 117 -13.10 -16.39 -1.17
N LEU A 118 -13.23 -15.10 -1.51
CA LEU A 118 -13.08 -14.00 -0.55
C LEU A 118 -14.17 -14.01 0.51
N ASP A 119 -15.43 -14.30 0.15
CA ASP A 119 -16.57 -14.35 1.07
C ASP A 119 -16.38 -15.36 2.22
N ARG A 120 -15.47 -16.33 2.07
CA ARG A 120 -15.17 -17.35 3.09
C ARG A 120 -14.08 -16.96 4.06
N LEU A 121 -13.43 -15.82 3.85
CA LEU A 121 -12.32 -15.38 4.69
C LEU A 121 -12.82 -14.52 5.86
N GLU A 122 -12.18 -14.68 7.01
CA GLU A 122 -12.50 -13.90 8.21
C GLU A 122 -11.79 -12.55 8.18
N TRP A 123 -12.45 -11.54 7.61
CA TRP A 123 -11.89 -10.19 7.43
C TRP A 123 -11.85 -9.36 8.72
N ALA A 124 -12.77 -9.58 9.66
CA ALA A 124 -13.01 -8.70 10.79
C ALA A 124 -11.79 -8.43 11.69
N GLN A 125 -10.82 -9.36 11.72
CA GLN A 125 -9.60 -9.24 12.53
C GLN A 125 -8.33 -9.10 11.69
N SER A 126 -8.47 -9.04 10.37
CA SER A 126 -7.32 -9.18 9.45
C SER A 126 -6.62 -7.87 9.12
N GLN A 127 -7.22 -6.71 9.40
CA GLN A 127 -6.80 -5.40 8.87
C GLN A 127 -6.70 -5.39 7.33
N LEU A 128 -7.39 -6.32 6.67
CA LEU A 128 -7.51 -6.42 5.24
C LEU A 128 -8.93 -6.09 4.81
N PHE A 129 -9.07 -5.36 3.73
CA PHE A 129 -10.33 -4.77 3.28
C PHE A 129 -10.62 -5.24 1.85
N PRO A 130 -11.59 -6.14 1.64
CA PRO A 130 -11.85 -6.72 0.34
C PRO A 130 -12.54 -5.75 -0.63
N LEU A 131 -12.21 -5.89 -1.93
CA LEU A 131 -12.93 -5.30 -3.05
C LEU A 131 -13.75 -6.37 -3.77
N VAL A 132 -14.92 -5.97 -4.29
CA VAL A 132 -15.72 -6.82 -5.16
C VAL A 132 -15.09 -6.83 -6.56
N TRP A 133 -14.65 -7.99 -7.02
CA TRP A 133 -14.22 -8.16 -8.40
C TRP A 133 -15.43 -8.20 -9.32
N VAL A 134 -15.51 -7.22 -10.22
CA VAL A 134 -16.65 -7.08 -11.15
C VAL A 134 -16.27 -7.62 -12.51
N ARG A 135 -17.06 -8.57 -12.98
CA ARG A 135 -16.99 -9.13 -14.34
C ARG A 135 -18.36 -8.95 -14.98
N PRO A 136 -18.51 -8.03 -15.96
CA PRO A 136 -19.77 -7.86 -16.68
C PRO A 136 -20.28 -9.18 -17.25
N GLY A 137 -21.55 -9.48 -17.04
CA GLY A 137 -22.17 -10.71 -17.48
C GLY A 137 -22.12 -11.87 -16.44
N ASP A 138 -21.09 -11.93 -15.60
CA ASP A 138 -20.94 -12.96 -14.58
C ASP A 138 -21.33 -12.46 -13.18
N THR A 139 -20.89 -11.23 -12.83
CA THR A 139 -21.20 -10.62 -11.54
C THR A 139 -22.50 -9.83 -11.65
N THR A 140 -23.49 -10.11 -10.84
CA THR A 140 -24.73 -9.35 -10.82
C THR A 140 -24.63 -8.08 -9.99
N VAL A 141 -25.43 -7.07 -10.32
CA VAL A 141 -25.54 -5.82 -9.53
C VAL A 141 -26.02 -6.10 -8.09
N ALA A 142 -26.89 -7.10 -7.92
CA ALA A 142 -27.37 -7.52 -6.60
C ALA A 142 -26.23 -8.07 -5.73
N GLU A 143 -25.40 -8.95 -6.27
CA GLU A 143 -24.21 -9.48 -5.58
C GLU A 143 -23.22 -8.38 -5.17
N VAL A 144 -23.03 -7.35 -6.03
CA VAL A 144 -22.19 -6.21 -5.69
C VAL A 144 -22.78 -5.45 -4.48
N ARG A 145 -24.09 -5.17 -4.47
CA ARG A 145 -24.76 -4.50 -3.35
C ARG A 145 -24.65 -5.30 -2.06
N GLU A 146 -24.87 -6.60 -2.12
CA GLU A 146 -24.79 -7.51 -0.97
C GLU A 146 -23.38 -7.50 -0.36
N ARG A 147 -22.32 -7.61 -1.17
CA ARG A 147 -20.92 -7.61 -0.68
C ARG A 147 -20.52 -6.25 -0.11
N LEU A 148 -20.91 -5.15 -0.75
CA LEU A 148 -20.66 -3.81 -0.18
C LEU A 148 -21.38 -3.63 1.15
N ALA A 149 -22.63 -4.11 1.28
CA ALA A 149 -23.35 -4.12 2.56
C ALA A 149 -22.70 -5.05 3.60
N ALA A 150 -22.06 -6.14 3.18
CA ALA A 150 -21.30 -7.05 4.03
C ALA A 150 -19.91 -6.53 4.45
N GLY A 151 -19.51 -5.32 3.98
CA GLY A 151 -18.27 -4.67 4.44
C GLY A 151 -17.14 -4.63 3.41
N TYR A 152 -17.36 -5.05 2.17
CA TYR A 152 -16.43 -4.78 1.08
C TYR A 152 -16.30 -3.26 0.87
N ARG A 153 -15.11 -2.79 0.48
CA ARG A 153 -14.78 -1.36 0.53
C ARG A 153 -14.78 -0.65 -0.83
N GLY A 154 -15.02 -1.38 -1.91
CA GLY A 154 -15.05 -0.83 -3.26
C GLY A 154 -15.12 -1.92 -4.31
N LEU A 155 -14.93 -1.52 -5.56
CA LEU A 155 -14.94 -2.42 -6.70
C LEU A 155 -13.54 -2.60 -7.29
N LYS A 156 -13.26 -3.79 -7.83
CA LYS A 156 -12.07 -4.08 -8.64
C LYS A 156 -12.53 -4.40 -10.06
N LEU A 157 -11.95 -3.68 -11.02
CA LEU A 157 -12.07 -3.93 -12.45
C LEU A 157 -10.75 -4.44 -13.00
N HIS A 158 -10.80 -5.44 -13.87
CA HIS A 158 -9.60 -5.96 -14.55
C HIS A 158 -9.86 -6.21 -16.04
N PRO A 159 -9.94 -5.14 -16.86
CA PRO A 159 -10.32 -5.25 -18.28
C PRO A 159 -9.52 -6.26 -19.06
N THR A 160 -8.19 -6.30 -18.86
CA THR A 160 -7.28 -7.22 -19.57
C THR A 160 -7.54 -8.71 -19.27
N VAL A 161 -7.88 -9.07 -18.03
CA VAL A 161 -8.12 -10.47 -17.64
C VAL A 161 -9.52 -10.93 -18.01
N ASP A 162 -10.48 -10.01 -17.93
CA ASP A 162 -11.90 -10.31 -18.09
C ASP A 162 -12.43 -9.92 -19.49
N ASP A 163 -11.53 -9.50 -20.40
CA ASP A 163 -11.78 -9.24 -21.84
C ASP A 163 -12.93 -8.25 -22.11
N TYR A 164 -12.84 -7.07 -21.48
CA TYR A 164 -13.74 -5.95 -21.75
C TYR A 164 -12.97 -4.61 -21.69
N ARG A 165 -13.46 -3.58 -22.37
CA ARG A 165 -12.84 -2.26 -22.29
C ARG A 165 -13.20 -1.56 -20.99
N ALA A 166 -12.25 -0.82 -20.42
CA ALA A 166 -12.48 -0.09 -19.17
C ALA A 166 -13.59 0.96 -19.24
N ASP A 167 -13.95 1.44 -20.43
CA ASP A 167 -15.07 2.36 -20.67
C ASP A 167 -16.34 1.67 -21.22
N ASP A 168 -16.43 0.33 -21.15
CA ASP A 168 -17.61 -0.40 -21.61
C ASP A 168 -18.87 0.06 -20.84
N PRO A 169 -19.97 0.43 -21.54
CA PRO A 169 -21.24 0.80 -20.90
C PRO A 169 -21.85 -0.32 -20.04
N ALA A 170 -21.49 -1.58 -20.25
CA ALA A 170 -21.89 -2.69 -19.37
C ALA A 170 -21.40 -2.53 -17.92
N LEU A 171 -20.43 -1.65 -17.68
CA LEU A 171 -19.96 -1.29 -16.34
C LEU A 171 -20.86 -0.29 -15.63
N ASP A 172 -21.66 0.49 -16.33
CA ASP A 172 -22.42 1.62 -15.78
C ASP A 172 -23.31 1.23 -14.58
N PRO A 173 -24.05 0.09 -14.58
CA PRO A 173 -24.86 -0.30 -13.42
C PRO A 173 -24.06 -0.54 -12.15
N TYR A 174 -22.80 -0.96 -12.25
CA TYR A 174 -21.91 -1.18 -11.10
C TYR A 174 -21.34 0.15 -10.60
N LEU A 175 -21.01 1.07 -11.50
CA LEU A 175 -20.56 2.42 -11.16
C LEU A 175 -21.68 3.24 -10.50
N GLU A 176 -22.94 3.05 -10.89
CA GLU A 176 -24.11 3.63 -10.22
C GLU A 176 -24.23 3.13 -8.77
N VAL A 177 -23.94 1.84 -8.52
CA VAL A 177 -23.87 1.31 -7.16
C VAL A 177 -22.72 1.96 -6.39
N ALA A 178 -21.53 2.04 -6.99
CA ALA A 178 -20.38 2.68 -6.36
C ALA A 178 -20.66 4.15 -6.02
N ALA A 179 -21.32 4.89 -6.93
CA ALA A 179 -21.74 6.27 -6.69
C ALA A 179 -22.76 6.38 -5.53
N THR A 180 -23.73 5.47 -5.49
CA THR A 180 -24.77 5.45 -4.44
C THR A 180 -24.19 5.17 -3.07
N VAL A 181 -23.25 4.21 -2.98
CA VAL A 181 -22.59 3.82 -1.73
C VAL A 181 -21.45 4.77 -1.36
N GLY A 182 -20.91 5.53 -2.33
CA GLY A 182 -19.78 6.41 -2.15
C GLY A 182 -18.47 5.63 -1.97
N CYS A 183 -18.27 4.53 -2.71
CA CYS A 183 -17.05 3.73 -2.65
C CYS A 183 -16.19 3.89 -3.91
N PRO A 184 -14.86 3.68 -3.83
CA PRO A 184 -13.98 3.80 -4.98
C PRO A 184 -14.03 2.56 -5.90
N VAL A 185 -13.55 2.78 -7.13
CA VAL A 185 -13.33 1.74 -8.13
C VAL A 185 -11.84 1.66 -8.45
N ALA A 186 -11.23 0.53 -8.18
CA ALA A 186 -9.85 0.23 -8.55
C ALA A 186 -9.83 -0.49 -9.90
N CYS A 187 -9.18 0.09 -10.90
CA CYS A 187 -9.10 -0.45 -12.24
C CYS A 187 -7.66 -0.79 -12.61
N HIS A 188 -7.40 -2.03 -13.02
CA HIS A 188 -6.14 -2.40 -13.63
C HIS A 188 -5.86 -1.50 -14.84
N SER A 189 -4.68 -0.90 -14.92
CA SER A 189 -4.28 0.00 -16.00
C SER A 189 -3.08 -0.57 -16.74
N ALA A 190 -3.27 -0.85 -18.03
CA ALA A 190 -2.30 -1.50 -18.92
C ALA A 190 -2.63 -1.18 -20.39
N PRO A 191 -1.79 -1.57 -21.36
CA PRO A 191 -2.12 -1.43 -22.80
C PRO A 191 -3.42 -2.14 -23.21
N GLY A 192 -4.07 -1.64 -24.24
CA GLY A 192 -5.28 -2.23 -24.80
C GLY A 192 -6.55 -1.84 -24.05
N GLU A 193 -7.35 -2.81 -23.64
CA GLU A 193 -8.66 -2.63 -23.00
C GLU A 193 -8.61 -1.84 -21.69
N ALA A 194 -7.47 -1.89 -21.02
CA ALA A 194 -7.18 -1.20 -19.74
C ALA A 194 -6.40 0.12 -19.93
N ASP A 195 -6.36 0.68 -21.14
CA ASP A 195 -5.61 1.92 -21.42
C ASP A 195 -6.15 3.09 -20.58
N PRO A 196 -5.29 3.98 -20.07
CA PRO A 196 -5.68 5.14 -19.27
C PRO A 196 -6.73 6.03 -19.93
N ASP A 197 -6.76 6.10 -21.27
CA ASP A 197 -7.78 6.89 -22.00
C ASP A 197 -9.19 6.28 -21.86
N HIS A 198 -9.30 4.95 -21.79
CA HIS A 198 -10.57 4.29 -21.48
C HIS A 198 -10.99 4.53 -20.03
N ILE A 199 -10.04 4.39 -19.08
CA ILE A 199 -10.31 4.62 -17.66
C ILE A 199 -10.74 6.09 -17.42
N ARG A 200 -10.12 7.04 -18.10
CA ARG A 200 -10.54 8.44 -18.06
C ARG A 200 -11.98 8.62 -18.51
N ARG A 201 -12.38 8.04 -19.66
CA ARG A 201 -13.78 8.12 -20.15
C ARG A 201 -14.78 7.50 -19.18
N LEU A 202 -14.41 6.42 -18.50
CA LEU A 202 -15.22 5.86 -17.41
C LEU A 202 -15.39 6.88 -16.27
N ALA A 203 -14.30 7.49 -15.82
CA ALA A 203 -14.31 8.47 -14.74
C ALA A 203 -15.10 9.75 -15.09
N GLU A 204 -15.07 10.18 -16.36
CA GLU A 204 -15.86 11.31 -16.87
C GLU A 204 -17.37 11.05 -16.80
N ARG A 205 -17.81 9.81 -17.06
CA ARG A 205 -19.23 9.43 -16.91
C ARG A 205 -19.70 9.39 -15.45
N PHE A 206 -18.78 9.13 -14.52
CA PHE A 206 -19.08 8.99 -13.09
C PHE A 206 -18.21 9.94 -12.24
N PRO A 207 -18.40 11.27 -12.36
CA PRO A 207 -17.47 12.25 -11.78
C PRO A 207 -17.44 12.25 -10.23
N HIS A 208 -18.41 11.62 -9.57
CA HIS A 208 -18.48 11.48 -8.12
C HIS A 208 -17.87 10.17 -7.59
N VAL A 209 -17.48 9.26 -8.48
CA VAL A 209 -16.85 7.99 -8.11
C VAL A 209 -15.34 8.13 -8.19
N PRO A 210 -14.59 7.94 -7.11
CA PRO A 210 -13.13 7.88 -7.19
C PRO A 210 -12.71 6.66 -8.02
N VAL A 211 -11.92 6.87 -9.07
CA VAL A 211 -11.36 5.80 -9.92
C VAL A 211 -9.85 5.79 -9.76
N ILE A 212 -9.31 4.65 -9.37
CA ILE A 212 -7.89 4.45 -9.07
C ILE A 212 -7.26 3.64 -10.20
N LEU A 213 -6.27 4.20 -10.90
CA LEU A 213 -5.48 3.50 -11.90
C LEU A 213 -4.44 2.64 -11.16
N TYR A 214 -4.69 1.34 -11.05
CA TYR A 214 -3.73 0.39 -10.48
C TYR A 214 -2.51 0.27 -11.37
N HIS A 215 -1.32 0.20 -10.75
CA HIS A 215 0.01 0.28 -11.41
C HIS A 215 0.32 1.65 -12.02
N THR A 216 -0.52 2.67 -11.82
CA THR A 216 -0.50 3.87 -12.65
C THR A 216 -0.70 3.49 -14.12
N TYR A 217 0.16 2.63 -14.63
CA TYR A 217 0.07 1.95 -15.94
C TYR A 217 1.12 0.84 -16.04
N LEU A 218 0.70 -0.40 -16.18
CA LEU A 218 1.58 -1.56 -16.36
C LEU A 218 2.03 -1.68 -17.83
N GLY A 219 2.98 -0.82 -18.23
CA GLY A 219 3.46 -0.74 -19.61
C GLY A 219 4.56 0.31 -19.78
N PRO A 220 4.84 0.76 -21.01
CA PRO A 220 5.86 1.76 -21.29
C PRO A 220 5.64 3.08 -20.54
N ALA A 221 6.73 3.80 -20.24
CA ALA A 221 6.70 5.05 -19.48
C ALA A 221 5.79 6.14 -20.08
N GLU A 222 5.53 6.12 -21.39
CA GLU A 222 4.60 7.05 -22.04
C GLU A 222 3.17 6.90 -21.52
N GLY A 223 2.68 5.68 -21.33
CA GLY A 223 1.37 5.44 -20.74
C GLY A 223 1.28 5.94 -19.30
N ARG A 224 2.36 5.83 -18.50
CA ARG A 224 2.40 6.41 -17.15
C ARG A 224 2.33 7.93 -17.17
N ARG A 225 3.02 8.58 -18.09
CA ARG A 225 2.90 10.05 -18.28
C ARG A 225 1.48 10.47 -18.66
N ARG A 226 0.82 9.71 -19.55
CA ARG A 226 -0.59 9.93 -19.91
C ARG A 226 -1.51 9.76 -18.71
N ALA A 227 -1.35 8.69 -17.94
CA ALA A 227 -2.12 8.47 -16.71
C ALA A 227 -1.95 9.64 -15.72
N ALA A 228 -0.72 10.10 -15.48
CA ALA A 228 -0.45 11.26 -14.63
C ALA A 228 -1.09 12.55 -15.19
N GLN A 229 -1.06 12.75 -16.51
CA GLN A 229 -1.77 13.87 -17.15
C GLN A 229 -3.28 13.81 -16.90
N HIS A 230 -3.91 12.64 -17.08
CA HIS A 230 -5.34 12.47 -16.84
C HIS A 230 -5.72 12.77 -15.38
N VAL A 231 -4.89 12.34 -14.42
CA VAL A 231 -5.11 12.65 -13.00
C VAL A 231 -5.04 14.15 -12.72
N ARG A 232 -4.17 14.91 -13.39
CA ARG A 232 -4.14 16.38 -13.26
C ARG A 232 -5.42 17.05 -13.81
N GLU A 233 -5.97 16.50 -14.89
CA GLU A 233 -7.11 17.07 -15.60
C GLU A 233 -8.47 16.62 -15.02
N GLN A 234 -8.53 15.43 -14.41
CA GLN A 234 -9.76 14.79 -13.95
C GLN A 234 -9.74 14.60 -12.43
N ALA A 235 -10.66 15.26 -11.73
CA ALA A 235 -10.65 15.40 -10.27
C ALA A 235 -10.84 14.07 -9.50
N ASN A 236 -11.56 13.10 -10.05
CA ASN A 236 -11.87 11.82 -9.42
C ASN A 236 -10.93 10.69 -9.83
N LEU A 237 -9.81 10.98 -10.54
CA LEU A 237 -8.78 10.00 -10.85
C LEU A 237 -7.65 10.01 -9.82
N TYR A 238 -7.13 8.83 -9.51
CA TYR A 238 -6.04 8.58 -8.58
C TYR A 238 -5.05 7.57 -9.17
N LEU A 239 -3.79 7.62 -8.73
CA LEU A 239 -2.75 6.68 -9.12
C LEU A 239 -2.45 5.72 -7.98
N GLU A 240 -2.13 4.46 -8.30
CA GLU A 240 -1.58 3.50 -7.37
C GLU A 240 -0.21 3.04 -7.89
N THR A 241 0.75 2.83 -7.00
CA THR A 241 2.19 2.83 -7.30
C THR A 241 2.82 1.47 -7.47
N SER A 242 2.05 0.38 -7.43
CA SER A 242 2.64 -0.95 -7.66
C SER A 242 3.34 -1.01 -9.01
N TRP A 243 4.46 -1.72 -9.04
CA TRP A 243 5.36 -1.79 -10.21
C TRP A 243 6.08 -0.47 -10.59
N CYS A 244 5.89 0.63 -9.84
CA CYS A 244 6.68 1.84 -9.96
C CYS A 244 7.90 1.81 -9.03
N GLY A 245 9.07 2.20 -9.51
CA GLY A 245 10.23 2.45 -8.66
C GLY A 245 10.01 3.68 -7.76
N TRP A 246 10.68 3.74 -6.59
CA TRP A 246 10.48 4.85 -5.66
C TRP A 246 10.75 6.25 -6.29
N ARG A 247 11.75 6.36 -7.19
CA ARG A 247 12.02 7.62 -7.92
C ARG A 247 10.87 8.03 -8.83
N GLU A 248 10.26 7.05 -9.47
CA GLU A 248 9.08 7.28 -10.30
C GLU A 248 7.87 7.71 -9.46
N VAL A 249 7.68 7.11 -8.28
CA VAL A 249 6.64 7.55 -7.33
C VAL A 249 6.85 9.01 -6.91
N VAL A 250 8.09 9.40 -6.60
CA VAL A 250 8.42 10.81 -6.27
C VAL A 250 8.07 11.74 -7.44
N GLN A 251 8.37 11.34 -8.67
CA GLN A 251 8.00 12.11 -9.86
C GLN A 251 6.48 12.21 -10.03
N LEU A 252 5.73 11.10 -9.88
CA LEU A 252 4.27 11.10 -9.95
C LEU A 252 3.66 12.03 -8.91
N VAL A 253 4.17 12.01 -7.67
CA VAL A 253 3.74 12.92 -6.60
C VAL A 253 4.01 14.38 -6.95
N ALA A 254 5.18 14.69 -7.51
CA ALA A 254 5.52 16.04 -7.94
C ALA A 254 4.60 16.53 -9.08
N GLU A 255 4.16 15.62 -9.96
CA GLU A 255 3.31 15.96 -11.11
C GLU A 255 1.82 16.07 -10.76
N THR A 256 1.31 15.26 -9.80
CA THR A 256 -0.14 15.11 -9.56
C THR A 256 -0.59 15.59 -8.17
N GLY A 257 0.35 15.83 -7.27
CA GLY A 257 0.07 16.10 -5.85
C GLY A 257 0.03 14.83 -5.01
N GLY A 258 0.50 14.93 -3.76
CA GLY A 258 0.58 13.78 -2.84
C GLY A 258 -0.78 13.18 -2.50
N GLU A 259 -1.84 13.96 -2.51
CA GLU A 259 -3.22 13.52 -2.19
C GLU A 259 -3.87 12.63 -3.27
N ARG A 260 -3.26 12.52 -4.45
CA ARG A 260 -3.75 11.75 -5.60
C ARG A 260 -3.03 10.42 -5.80
N VAL A 261 -2.01 10.12 -5.01
CA VAL A 261 -1.16 8.94 -5.16
C VAL A 261 -1.37 8.00 -3.97
N LEU A 262 -1.59 6.72 -4.24
CA LEU A 262 -1.74 5.66 -3.25
C LEU A 262 -0.58 4.68 -3.38
N PHE A 263 0.02 4.32 -2.26
CA PHE A 263 0.99 3.24 -2.20
C PHE A 263 0.31 1.89 -2.35
N GLY A 264 0.85 1.02 -3.20
CA GLY A 264 0.44 -0.37 -3.33
C GLY A 264 1.56 -1.24 -3.86
N SER A 265 1.46 -2.55 -3.61
CA SER A 265 2.51 -3.52 -3.94
C SER A 265 2.18 -4.47 -5.07
N ASP A 266 0.91 -4.77 -5.26
CA ASP A 266 0.47 -5.91 -6.06
C ASP A 266 0.94 -7.28 -5.51
N ALA A 267 1.27 -7.34 -4.20
CA ALA A 267 1.55 -8.62 -3.56
C ALA A 267 0.22 -9.42 -3.49
N SER A 268 0.25 -10.66 -3.73
CA SER A 268 1.29 -11.66 -3.88
C SER A 268 1.44 -12.19 -5.32
N VAL A 269 1.21 -11.36 -6.34
CA VAL A 269 1.31 -11.84 -7.74
C VAL A 269 2.70 -12.40 -8.02
N ASP A 270 3.74 -11.76 -7.48
CA ASP A 270 5.13 -12.23 -7.56
C ASP A 270 5.60 -12.99 -6.31
N GLY A 271 4.65 -13.43 -5.45
CA GLY A 271 4.93 -14.20 -4.24
C GLY A 271 5.38 -13.36 -3.03
N PRO A 272 5.77 -14.02 -1.91
CA PRO A 272 6.09 -13.37 -0.64
C PRO A 272 7.34 -12.47 -0.70
N HIS A 273 8.01 -12.43 -1.84
CA HIS A 273 9.27 -11.70 -2.02
C HIS A 273 9.10 -10.18 -2.06
N HIS A 274 7.91 -9.67 -2.34
CA HIS A 274 7.66 -8.23 -2.39
C HIS A 274 8.03 -7.49 -1.09
N TYR A 275 7.77 -8.09 0.07
CA TYR A 275 8.08 -7.46 1.35
C TYR A 275 9.46 -7.79 1.90
N CYS A 276 10.11 -8.83 1.39
CA CYS A 276 11.33 -9.37 2.00
C CYS A 276 12.55 -9.39 1.08
N ARG A 277 12.41 -9.22 -0.23
CA ARG A 277 13.52 -9.34 -1.19
C ARG A 277 13.35 -8.44 -2.40
N ARG A 278 14.49 -8.06 -2.98
CA ARG A 278 14.56 -7.44 -4.29
C ARG A 278 13.96 -8.38 -5.33
N PRO A 279 12.93 -7.98 -6.10
CA PRO A 279 12.45 -8.81 -7.19
C PRO A 279 13.61 -9.10 -8.17
N PRO A 280 13.83 -10.35 -8.55
CA PRO A 280 15.04 -10.73 -9.31
C PRO A 280 15.14 -10.10 -10.70
N ASN A 281 14.06 -9.51 -11.23
CA ASN A 281 13.97 -9.15 -12.64
C ASN A 281 13.53 -7.71 -12.93
N VAL A 282 13.51 -6.83 -11.93
CA VAL A 282 13.10 -5.44 -12.15
C VAL A 282 14.19 -4.49 -11.68
N GLU A 283 14.90 -3.95 -12.65
CA GLU A 283 15.97 -2.99 -12.43
C GLU A 283 15.45 -1.75 -11.68
N GLY A 284 16.08 -1.40 -10.57
CA GLY A 284 15.71 -0.24 -9.75
C GLY A 284 14.62 -0.48 -8.69
N ARG A 285 14.05 -1.67 -8.55
CA ARG A 285 13.21 -2.04 -7.42
C ARG A 285 14.08 -2.46 -6.25
N GLU A 286 14.17 -1.58 -5.29
CA GLU A 286 14.72 -1.90 -3.97
C GLU A 286 13.73 -2.79 -3.20
N THR A 287 14.23 -3.45 -2.14
CA THR A 287 13.32 -4.16 -1.22
C THR A 287 12.25 -3.19 -0.74
N TYR A 288 11.09 -3.70 -0.41
CA TYR A 288 9.97 -2.88 0.07
C TYR A 288 10.39 -1.93 1.18
N ASN A 289 11.15 -2.43 2.18
CA ASN A 289 11.65 -1.60 3.27
C ASN A 289 12.59 -0.49 2.76
N GLY A 290 13.50 -0.78 1.85
CA GLY A 290 14.38 0.22 1.24
C GLY A 290 13.61 1.27 0.43
N GLY A 291 12.61 0.85 -0.33
CA GLY A 291 11.74 1.75 -1.10
C GLY A 291 10.89 2.65 -0.22
N LEU A 292 10.32 2.15 0.88
CA LEU A 292 9.56 2.95 1.84
C LEU A 292 10.42 4.02 2.51
N VAL A 293 11.65 3.65 2.89
CA VAL A 293 12.65 4.62 3.43
C VAL A 293 12.91 5.73 2.43
N ALA A 294 13.26 5.34 1.20
CA ALA A 294 13.58 6.30 0.15
C ALA A 294 12.40 7.24 -0.16
N LEU A 295 11.17 6.75 -0.08
CA LEU A 295 9.97 7.56 -0.23
C LEU A 295 9.81 8.56 0.93
N VAL A 296 10.01 8.13 2.19
CA VAL A 296 9.94 9.04 3.34
C VAL A 296 10.99 10.14 3.23
N GLN A 297 12.24 9.77 2.91
CA GLN A 297 13.33 10.72 2.73
C GLN A 297 13.07 11.73 1.59
N ALA A 298 12.56 11.25 0.45
CA ALA A 298 12.39 12.08 -0.74
C ALA A 298 11.13 12.97 -0.70
N LEU A 299 10.04 12.48 -0.10
CA LEU A 299 8.76 13.19 -0.05
C LEU A 299 8.60 14.04 1.22
N GLY A 300 9.39 13.78 2.25
CA GLY A 300 9.18 14.30 3.59
C GLY A 300 8.01 13.61 4.32
N PRO A 301 7.97 13.71 5.66
CA PRO A 301 7.07 12.92 6.50
C PRO A 301 5.58 13.14 6.18
N GLN A 302 5.16 14.37 5.96
CA GLN A 302 3.76 14.68 5.70
C GLN A 302 3.24 14.09 4.38
N THR A 303 3.98 14.29 3.28
CA THR A 303 3.59 13.77 1.97
C THR A 303 3.73 12.26 1.91
N ALA A 304 4.79 11.70 2.51
CA ALA A 304 4.97 10.27 2.61
C ALA A 304 3.81 9.62 3.37
N ARG A 305 3.36 10.18 4.49
CA ARG A 305 2.20 9.70 5.24
C ARG A 305 0.93 9.68 4.39
N GLN A 306 0.69 10.71 3.59
CA GLN A 306 -0.45 10.76 2.65
C GLN A 306 -0.39 9.59 1.66
N VAL A 307 0.73 9.43 0.97
CA VAL A 307 0.93 8.40 -0.06
C VAL A 307 0.89 6.99 0.54
N LEU A 308 1.58 6.80 1.67
CA LEU A 308 1.75 5.48 2.30
C LEU A 308 0.52 4.98 3.07
N GLY A 309 -0.53 5.79 3.23
CA GLY A 309 -1.69 5.29 3.95
C GLY A 309 -2.91 6.20 4.03
N ASP A 310 -2.76 7.48 4.32
CA ASP A 310 -3.91 8.35 4.62
C ASP A 310 -4.85 8.49 3.41
N ASN A 311 -4.32 8.54 2.18
CA ASN A 311 -5.13 8.58 0.97
C ASN A 311 -5.99 7.31 0.80
N ALA A 312 -5.40 6.13 1.00
CA ALA A 312 -6.14 4.89 0.94
C ALA A 312 -7.20 4.82 2.05
N ARG A 313 -6.85 5.19 3.30
CA ARG A 313 -7.83 5.24 4.40
C ARG A 313 -8.99 6.15 4.09
N ARG A 314 -8.73 7.33 3.53
CA ARG A 314 -9.76 8.30 3.14
C ARG A 314 -10.66 7.76 2.04
N LEU A 315 -10.08 7.27 0.94
CA LEU A 315 -10.84 6.81 -0.23
C LEU A 315 -11.69 5.57 0.07
N PHE A 316 -11.15 4.61 0.81
CA PHE A 316 -11.85 3.39 1.17
C PHE A 316 -12.64 3.50 2.49
N ALA A 317 -12.70 4.71 3.08
CA ALA A 317 -13.42 5.01 4.33
C ALA A 317 -13.06 4.04 5.47
N LEU A 318 -11.77 3.90 5.76
CA LEU A 318 -11.27 2.98 6.79
C LEU A 318 -11.16 3.63 8.18
N ASN A 319 -11.32 4.95 8.27
CA ASN A 319 -11.24 5.74 9.50
C ASN A 319 -12.64 5.92 10.13
N GLY A 320 -13.31 4.84 10.55
CA GLY A 320 -14.62 4.97 11.18
C GLY A 320 -15.30 3.64 11.41
N ALA A 321 -16.36 3.64 12.21
CA ALA A 321 -17.23 2.49 12.43
C ALA A 321 -17.69 1.87 11.10
N PRO A 322 -18.02 0.57 11.05
CA PRO A 322 -18.52 -0.05 9.83
C PRO A 322 -19.71 0.76 9.29
N ARG A 323 -19.70 0.99 7.98
CA ARG A 323 -20.79 1.68 7.27
C ARG A 323 -22.07 0.90 7.34
#